data_9d5800ab33f2cc560ca9c661dcb3f376
#
_entry.id   9d5800ab33f2cc560ca9c661dcb3f376
#
_cell.length_a   1.000
_cell.length_b   1.000
_cell.length_c   1.000
_cell.angle_alpha   90.00
_cell.angle_beta   90.00
_cell.angle_gamma   90.00
#
_symmetry.space_group_name_H-M   'P 1'
#
loop_
_entity.id
_entity.type
_entity.pdbx_description
1 polymer ?
#
loop_
_entity_poly.entity_id
_entity_poly.type
_entity_poly.pdbx_seq_one_letter_code
_entity_poly.pdbx_strand_id
1 'polypeptide(L)'
;KRQIVQSAIDNFGTVDAVINNAGILRDKSFAKLSEEELSLVIDVHLKGTFFVSQPAFKVMKEKNYGRIVNVASPSGLFGNFGQSNYGAAKMGIVGLTNVLAIEGAKYNIKVNVIAPTAYTRMTEALLPDDVGKLFRPELVSPMVVYLASDACEPTHEIFGVAAGRFAR
;
A
#
# COMPACT_ATOMS: atom_id res chain seq x y z
N LYS A 1 -13.63 -8.94 -5.45
CA LYS A 1 -12.85 -8.20 -4.42
C LYS A 1 -13.13 -8.71 -3.00
N ARG A 2 -14.40 -8.95 -2.62
CA ARG A 2 -14.74 -9.62 -1.34
C ARG A 2 -14.25 -11.06 -1.28
N GLN A 3 -14.08 -11.72 -2.41
CA GLN A 3 -13.65 -13.12 -2.52
C GLN A 3 -12.26 -13.40 -1.94
N ILE A 4 -11.32 -12.44 -1.99
CA ILE A 4 -9.96 -12.63 -1.44
C ILE A 4 -10.03 -12.82 0.09
N VAL A 5 -10.75 -11.94 0.78
CA VAL A 5 -10.92 -12.02 2.24
C VAL A 5 -11.77 -13.24 2.62
N GLN A 6 -12.83 -13.52 1.86
CA GLN A 6 -13.66 -14.70 2.09
C GLN A 6 -12.87 -15.99 1.91
N SER A 7 -12.03 -16.08 0.86
CA SER A 7 -11.15 -17.23 0.66
C SER A 7 -10.19 -17.48 1.84
N ALA A 8 -9.65 -16.41 2.43
CA ALA A 8 -8.81 -16.55 3.62
C ALA A 8 -9.62 -17.07 4.83
N ILE A 9 -10.84 -16.56 5.03
CA ILE A 9 -11.73 -17.02 6.10
C ILE A 9 -12.11 -18.49 5.89
N ASP A 10 -12.48 -18.88 4.68
CA ASP A 10 -12.90 -20.24 4.34
C ASP A 10 -11.78 -21.27 4.53
N ASN A 11 -10.52 -20.89 4.30
CA ASN A 11 -9.38 -21.81 4.40
C ASN A 11 -8.67 -21.77 5.76
N PHE A 12 -8.66 -20.62 6.45
CA PHE A 12 -7.86 -20.40 7.67
C PHE A 12 -8.70 -19.94 8.86
N GLY A 13 -10.01 -19.73 8.68
CA GLY A 13 -10.92 -19.27 9.73
C GLY A 13 -10.81 -17.78 10.08
N THR A 14 -9.81 -17.08 9.58
CA THR A 14 -9.53 -15.68 9.96
C THR A 14 -8.70 -14.91 8.92
N VAL A 15 -8.60 -13.62 9.13
CA VAL A 15 -7.64 -12.72 8.46
C VAL A 15 -6.91 -11.91 9.53
N ASP A 16 -5.61 -12.12 9.64
CA ASP A 16 -4.75 -11.45 10.63
C ASP A 16 -4.00 -10.27 10.05
N ALA A 17 -3.57 -10.37 8.79
CA ALA A 17 -2.86 -9.33 8.09
C ALA A 17 -3.40 -9.11 6.68
N VAL A 18 -3.37 -7.85 6.23
CA VAL A 18 -3.67 -7.44 4.86
C VAL A 18 -2.54 -6.58 4.33
N ILE A 19 -2.00 -6.96 3.17
CA ILE A 19 -1.02 -6.16 2.44
C ILE A 19 -1.65 -5.70 1.12
N ASN A 20 -1.96 -4.41 1.03
CA ASN A 20 -2.55 -3.79 -0.16
C ASN A 20 -1.44 -3.31 -1.11
N ASN A 21 -0.89 -4.24 -1.89
CA ASN A 21 0.24 -3.98 -2.79
C ASN A 21 -0.14 -3.94 -4.28
N ALA A 22 -1.29 -4.48 -4.67
CA ALA A 22 -1.71 -4.52 -6.08
C ALA A 22 -1.75 -3.11 -6.70
N GLY A 23 -1.21 -2.99 -7.93
CA GLY A 23 -1.15 -1.70 -8.59
C GLY A 23 -0.82 -1.78 -10.07
N ILE A 24 -1.07 -0.68 -10.75
CA ILE A 24 -0.81 -0.46 -12.17
C ILE A 24 -0.30 0.97 -12.41
N LEU A 25 0.33 1.21 -13.55
CA LEU A 25 0.65 2.55 -14.03
C LEU A 25 -0.11 2.87 -15.33
N ARG A 26 -0.52 4.12 -15.46
CA ARG A 26 -1.06 4.73 -16.69
C ARG A 26 -0.56 6.17 -16.72
N ASP A 27 0.74 6.31 -16.95
CA ASP A 27 1.45 7.58 -16.86
C ASP A 27 1.19 8.43 -18.11
N LYS A 28 0.69 9.63 -17.90
CA LYS A 28 0.45 10.65 -18.91
C LYS A 28 0.59 12.03 -18.28
N SER A 29 1.10 13.00 -19.06
CA SER A 29 1.03 14.40 -18.63
C SER A 29 -0.44 14.77 -18.35
N PHE A 30 -0.66 15.61 -17.36
CA PHE A 30 -2.02 15.95 -16.89
C PHE A 30 -2.96 16.38 -18.02
N ALA A 31 -2.44 17.19 -18.95
CA ALA A 31 -3.23 17.68 -20.09
C ALA A 31 -3.61 16.60 -21.13
N LYS A 32 -2.99 15.41 -21.07
CA LYS A 32 -3.21 14.29 -22.01
C LYS A 32 -3.84 13.08 -21.33
N LEU A 33 -4.06 13.13 -20.02
CA LEU A 33 -4.64 12.04 -19.25
C LEU A 33 -6.11 11.85 -19.66
N SER A 34 -6.48 10.61 -20.03
CA SER A 34 -7.87 10.30 -20.31
C SER A 34 -8.66 9.96 -19.04
N GLU A 35 -9.99 10.06 -19.13
CA GLU A 35 -10.88 9.70 -18.03
C GLU A 35 -10.78 8.21 -17.69
N GLU A 36 -10.60 7.35 -18.69
CA GLU A 36 -10.43 5.91 -18.51
C GLU A 36 -9.13 5.58 -17.77
N GLU A 37 -8.02 6.25 -18.13
CA GLU A 37 -6.72 6.07 -17.47
C GLU A 37 -6.78 6.53 -16.01
N LEU A 38 -7.45 7.66 -15.74
CA LEU A 38 -7.72 8.13 -14.38
C LEU A 38 -8.54 7.11 -13.59
N SER A 39 -9.71 6.74 -14.13
CA SER A 39 -10.66 5.85 -13.46
C SER A 39 -10.04 4.49 -13.15
N LEU A 40 -9.32 3.90 -14.11
CA LEU A 40 -8.68 2.60 -13.92
C LEU A 40 -7.63 2.62 -12.80
N VAL A 41 -6.80 3.67 -12.72
CA VAL A 41 -5.79 3.80 -11.67
C VAL A 41 -6.44 4.00 -10.29
N ILE A 42 -7.45 4.86 -10.19
CA ILE A 42 -8.21 5.06 -8.95
C ILE A 42 -8.92 3.77 -8.51
N ASP A 43 -9.52 3.05 -9.45
CA ASP A 43 -10.26 1.81 -9.17
C ASP A 43 -9.35 0.70 -8.63
N VAL A 44 -8.17 0.54 -9.21
CA VAL A 44 -7.22 -0.48 -8.77
C VAL A 44 -6.58 -0.11 -7.44
N HIS A 45 -5.99 1.07 -7.34
CA HIS A 45 -5.21 1.46 -6.17
C HIS A 45 -6.10 1.85 -4.99
N LEU A 46 -6.93 2.86 -5.14
CA LEU A 46 -7.67 3.44 -4.02
C LEU A 46 -8.91 2.60 -3.68
N LYS A 47 -9.83 2.43 -4.62
CA LYS A 47 -11.02 1.62 -4.37
C LYS A 47 -10.70 0.15 -4.11
N GLY A 48 -9.64 -0.39 -4.75
CA GLY A 48 -9.15 -1.74 -4.47
C GLY A 48 -8.74 -1.91 -3.01
N THR A 49 -7.96 -0.97 -2.47
CA THR A 49 -7.56 -0.94 -1.06
C THR A 49 -8.77 -0.88 -0.12
N PHE A 50 -9.76 -0.02 -0.40
CA PHE A 50 -11.01 0.03 0.37
C PHE A 50 -11.74 -1.32 0.38
N PHE A 51 -11.92 -1.92 -0.80
CA PHE A 51 -12.72 -3.14 -0.96
C PHE A 51 -12.08 -4.39 -0.35
N VAL A 52 -10.77 -4.40 -0.16
CA VAL A 52 -10.07 -5.48 0.54
C VAL A 52 -10.01 -5.18 2.04
N SER A 53 -9.66 -3.96 2.41
CA SER A 53 -9.50 -3.59 3.81
C SER A 53 -10.80 -3.64 4.60
N GLN A 54 -11.93 -3.18 4.04
CA GLN A 54 -13.19 -3.09 4.76
C GLN A 54 -13.72 -4.43 5.30
N PRO A 55 -13.82 -5.51 4.51
CA PRO A 55 -14.24 -6.81 5.05
C PRO A 55 -13.22 -7.41 6.02
N ALA A 56 -11.91 -7.26 5.76
CA ALA A 56 -10.88 -7.72 6.67
C ALA A 56 -10.92 -6.97 8.01
N PHE A 57 -11.09 -5.66 7.98
CA PHE A 57 -11.20 -4.82 9.19
C PHE A 57 -12.35 -5.25 10.10
N LYS A 58 -13.48 -5.72 9.55
CA LYS A 58 -14.59 -6.25 10.33
C LYS A 58 -14.17 -7.50 11.11
N VAL A 59 -13.51 -8.45 10.47
CA VAL A 59 -12.98 -9.67 11.10
C VAL A 59 -11.94 -9.32 12.17
N MET A 60 -10.98 -8.43 11.83
CA MET A 60 -9.95 -7.96 12.76
C MET A 60 -10.56 -7.29 14.00
N LYS A 61 -11.63 -6.51 13.81
CA LYS A 61 -12.34 -5.84 14.90
C LYS A 61 -13.00 -6.83 15.87
N GLU A 62 -13.64 -7.87 15.35
CA GLU A 62 -14.32 -8.90 16.17
C GLU A 62 -13.32 -9.68 17.04
N LYS A 63 -12.11 -9.93 16.53
CA LYS A 63 -11.06 -10.66 17.27
C LYS A 63 -10.10 -9.76 18.05
N ASN A 64 -10.25 -8.42 18.00
CA ASN A 64 -9.34 -7.44 18.62
C ASN A 64 -7.88 -7.62 18.22
N TYR A 65 -7.63 -7.91 16.95
CA TYR A 65 -6.29 -8.05 16.37
C TYR A 65 -6.31 -7.82 14.85
N GLY A 66 -5.36 -7.07 14.35
CA GLY A 66 -5.16 -6.92 12.91
C GLY A 66 -3.92 -6.11 12.55
N ARG A 67 -3.40 -6.38 11.35
CA ARG A 67 -2.28 -5.66 10.73
C ARG A 67 -2.65 -5.29 9.31
N ILE A 68 -2.59 -4.00 8.98
CA ILE A 68 -2.85 -3.53 7.61
C ILE A 68 -1.63 -2.75 7.14
N VAL A 69 -1.01 -3.22 6.07
CA VAL A 69 0.11 -2.57 5.41
C VAL A 69 -0.35 -2.08 4.05
N ASN A 70 -0.47 -0.78 3.91
CA ASN A 70 -0.82 -0.13 2.66
C ASN A 70 0.44 0.31 1.91
N VAL A 71 0.42 0.20 0.59
CA VAL A 71 1.53 0.62 -0.25
C VAL A 71 1.20 1.92 -0.96
N ALA A 72 1.79 3.02 -0.47
CA ALA A 72 1.80 4.32 -1.14
C ALA A 72 2.95 4.41 -2.17
N SER A 73 3.52 5.58 -2.35
CA SER A 73 4.67 5.85 -3.22
C SER A 73 5.25 7.22 -2.90
N PRO A 74 6.54 7.43 -3.10
CA PRO A 74 7.12 8.78 -3.14
C PRO A 74 6.38 9.71 -4.11
N SER A 75 5.87 9.18 -5.23
CA SER A 75 5.05 9.96 -6.18
C SER A 75 3.75 10.49 -5.57
N GLY A 76 3.16 9.79 -4.62
CA GLY A 76 2.00 10.28 -3.87
C GLY A 76 2.37 11.35 -2.86
N LEU A 77 3.53 11.22 -2.21
CA LEU A 77 3.97 12.13 -1.15
C LEU A 77 4.54 13.44 -1.69
N PHE A 78 5.31 13.38 -2.80
CA PHE A 78 6.09 14.49 -3.31
C PHE A 78 5.77 14.88 -4.76
N GLY A 79 4.96 14.07 -5.44
CA GLY A 79 4.66 14.23 -6.85
C GLY A 79 5.69 13.58 -7.78
N ASN A 80 5.25 13.26 -8.98
CA ASN A 80 6.10 12.87 -10.09
C ASN A 80 5.45 13.27 -11.41
N PHE A 81 6.24 13.74 -12.38
CA PHE A 81 5.72 14.15 -13.67
C PHE A 81 4.98 13.00 -14.37
N GLY A 82 3.80 13.28 -14.91
CA GLY A 82 3.00 12.32 -15.64
C GLY A 82 2.19 11.34 -14.77
N GLN A 83 2.20 11.50 -13.45
CA GLN A 83 1.55 10.57 -12.50
C GLN A 83 0.45 11.23 -11.66
N SER A 84 -0.31 12.15 -12.23
CA SER A 84 -1.38 12.84 -11.48
C SER A 84 -2.47 11.89 -10.97
N ASN A 85 -2.88 10.88 -11.77
CA ASN A 85 -3.81 9.83 -11.37
C ASN A 85 -3.22 8.93 -10.28
N TYR A 86 -1.99 8.47 -10.48
CA TYR A 86 -1.27 7.58 -9.57
C TYR A 86 -0.93 8.28 -8.25
N GLY A 87 -0.38 9.50 -8.31
CA GLY A 87 -0.07 10.30 -7.12
C GLY A 87 -1.30 10.58 -6.28
N ALA A 88 -2.42 10.98 -6.90
CA ALA A 88 -3.69 11.19 -6.21
C ALA A 88 -4.20 9.91 -5.53
N ALA A 89 -4.15 8.75 -6.22
CA ALA A 89 -4.54 7.47 -5.65
C ALA A 89 -3.67 7.08 -4.45
N LYS A 90 -2.35 7.25 -4.57
CA LYS A 90 -1.38 6.89 -3.52
C LYS A 90 -1.47 7.80 -2.31
N MET A 91 -1.74 9.09 -2.49
CA MET A 91 -2.01 10.00 -1.37
C MET A 91 -3.39 9.72 -0.74
N GLY A 92 -4.39 9.33 -1.53
CA GLY A 92 -5.67 8.85 -1.01
C GLY A 92 -5.55 7.63 -0.12
N ILE A 93 -4.61 6.70 -0.41
CA ILE A 93 -4.28 5.55 0.44
C ILE A 93 -3.69 6.00 1.78
N VAL A 94 -2.85 7.05 1.80
CA VAL A 94 -2.34 7.64 3.04
C VAL A 94 -3.49 8.18 3.89
N GLY A 95 -4.41 8.95 3.30
CA GLY A 95 -5.60 9.44 3.99
C GLY A 95 -6.46 8.32 4.56
N LEU A 96 -6.69 7.25 3.79
CA LEU A 96 -7.40 6.07 4.28
C LEU A 96 -6.67 5.42 5.46
N THR A 97 -5.35 5.26 5.39
CA THR A 97 -4.54 4.70 6.47
C THR A 97 -4.70 5.48 7.76
N ASN A 98 -4.66 6.81 7.68
CA ASN A 98 -4.80 7.69 8.84
C ASN A 98 -6.14 7.45 9.56
N VAL A 99 -7.23 7.34 8.81
CA VAL A 99 -8.56 7.08 9.37
C VAL A 99 -8.64 5.67 9.97
N LEU A 100 -8.17 4.64 9.24
CA LEU A 100 -8.24 3.26 9.72
C LEU A 100 -7.36 3.03 10.97
N ALA A 101 -6.23 3.73 11.09
CA ALA A 101 -5.38 3.67 12.28
C ALA A 101 -6.10 4.20 13.52
N ILE A 102 -6.82 5.30 13.39
CA ILE A 102 -7.61 5.89 14.47
C ILE A 102 -8.78 4.97 14.85
N GLU A 103 -9.55 4.49 13.86
CA GLU A 103 -10.69 3.60 14.09
C GLU A 103 -10.27 2.23 14.66
N GLY A 104 -9.08 1.76 14.29
CA GLY A 104 -8.53 0.46 14.69
C GLY A 104 -7.87 0.45 16.07
N ALA A 105 -7.49 1.61 16.62
CA ALA A 105 -6.65 1.72 17.81
C ALA A 105 -7.18 0.92 19.00
N LYS A 106 -8.48 1.04 19.31
CA LYS A 106 -9.10 0.32 20.45
C LYS A 106 -9.28 -1.18 20.23
N TYR A 107 -9.05 -1.66 19.01
CA TYR A 107 -9.19 -3.08 18.65
C TYR A 107 -7.83 -3.75 18.38
N ASN A 108 -6.72 -3.12 18.77
CA ASN A 108 -5.36 -3.60 18.46
C ASN A 108 -5.13 -3.85 16.96
N ILE A 109 -5.78 -3.04 16.12
CA ILE A 109 -5.53 -3.05 14.67
C ILE A 109 -4.50 -1.98 14.36
N LYS A 110 -3.31 -2.40 13.90
CA LYS A 110 -2.23 -1.51 13.48
C LYS A 110 -2.33 -1.28 11.97
N VAL A 111 -2.31 -0.03 11.54
CA VAL A 111 -2.43 0.34 10.12
C VAL A 111 -1.31 1.30 9.76
N ASN A 112 -0.45 0.88 8.83
CA ASN A 112 0.71 1.64 8.40
C ASN A 112 0.82 1.71 6.88
N VAL A 113 1.59 2.67 6.39
CA VAL A 113 1.92 2.85 4.98
C VAL A 113 3.40 2.64 4.76
N ILE A 114 3.75 1.96 3.69
CA ILE A 114 5.09 2.04 3.11
C ILE A 114 5.06 2.84 1.80
N ALA A 115 6.09 3.64 1.57
CA ALA A 115 6.35 4.33 0.30
C ALA A 115 7.66 3.78 -0.29
N PRO A 116 7.61 2.63 -1.00
CA PRO A 116 8.79 1.95 -1.45
C PRO A 116 9.39 2.59 -2.71
N THR A 117 10.72 2.54 -2.82
CA THR A 117 11.45 2.68 -4.07
C THR A 117 12.20 1.37 -4.33
N ALA A 118 11.83 0.67 -5.40
CA ALA A 118 12.43 -0.58 -5.79
C ALA A 118 12.60 -0.66 -7.31
N TYR A 119 13.65 -1.33 -7.76
CA TYR A 119 13.91 -1.58 -9.17
C TYR A 119 13.12 -2.81 -9.62
N THR A 120 12.09 -2.58 -10.41
CA THR A 120 11.14 -3.59 -10.87
C THR A 120 10.77 -3.29 -12.32
N ARG A 121 10.03 -4.18 -12.97
CA ARG A 121 9.45 -3.91 -14.29
C ARG A 121 8.66 -2.60 -14.40
N MET A 122 8.16 -2.08 -13.29
CA MET A 122 7.44 -0.79 -13.27
C MET A 122 8.38 0.42 -13.25
N THR A 123 9.64 0.24 -12.83
CA THR A 123 10.59 1.34 -12.53
C THR A 123 11.89 1.24 -13.32
N GLU A 124 12.12 0.14 -14.04
CA GLU A 124 13.34 -0.09 -14.82
C GLU A 124 13.62 1.02 -15.86
N ALA A 125 12.58 1.58 -16.45
CA ALA A 125 12.72 2.70 -17.38
C ALA A 125 13.03 4.05 -16.73
N LEU A 126 12.98 4.14 -15.38
CA LEU A 126 13.14 5.38 -14.62
C LEU A 126 14.52 5.51 -13.96
N LEU A 127 15.24 4.41 -13.81
CA LEU A 127 16.53 4.35 -13.11
C LEU A 127 17.61 3.74 -14.02
N PRO A 128 18.83 4.30 -14.06
CA PRO A 128 19.97 3.63 -14.67
C PRO A 128 20.23 2.27 -13.99
N ASP A 129 20.66 1.27 -14.75
CA ASP A 129 20.83 -0.12 -14.29
C ASP A 129 21.77 -0.26 -13.09
N ASP A 130 22.85 0.51 -13.07
CA ASP A 130 23.84 0.51 -12.00
C ASP A 130 23.25 1.02 -10.68
N VAL A 131 22.43 2.07 -10.75
CA VAL A 131 21.68 2.62 -9.61
C VAL A 131 20.54 1.70 -9.24
N GLY A 132 19.80 1.18 -10.23
CA GLY A 132 18.66 0.28 -10.03
C GLY A 132 19.03 -0.96 -9.21
N LYS A 133 20.21 -1.56 -9.45
CA LYS A 133 20.71 -2.74 -8.69
C LYS A 133 20.83 -2.52 -7.18
N LEU A 134 20.92 -1.28 -6.72
CA LEU A 134 20.92 -0.96 -5.27
C LEU A 134 19.51 -1.03 -4.66
N PHE A 135 18.46 -0.86 -5.48
CA PHE A 135 17.07 -0.82 -5.05
C PHE A 135 16.34 -2.15 -5.27
N ARG A 136 16.96 -3.25 -4.85
CA ARG A 136 16.38 -4.58 -5.03
C ARG A 136 15.04 -4.71 -4.27
N PRO A 137 14.00 -5.31 -4.90
CA PRO A 137 12.68 -5.50 -4.28
C PRO A 137 12.73 -6.26 -2.96
N GLU A 138 13.67 -7.21 -2.82
CA GLU A 138 13.86 -8.01 -1.61
C GLU A 138 14.18 -7.16 -0.39
N LEU A 139 14.73 -5.96 -0.58
CA LEU A 139 15.05 -5.02 0.50
C LEU A 139 13.82 -4.25 1.01
N VAL A 140 12.66 -4.39 0.35
CA VAL A 140 11.38 -3.85 0.81
C VAL A 140 10.67 -4.83 1.74
N SER A 141 10.75 -6.13 1.45
CA SER A 141 10.01 -7.19 2.14
C SER A 141 10.21 -7.23 3.67
N PRO A 142 11.41 -7.01 4.24
CA PRO A 142 11.60 -7.02 5.70
C PRO A 142 10.68 -6.04 6.44
N MET A 143 10.49 -4.83 5.91
CA MET A 143 9.58 -3.86 6.51
C MET A 143 8.12 -4.33 6.46
N VAL A 144 7.70 -4.91 5.34
CA VAL A 144 6.34 -5.46 5.20
C VAL A 144 6.12 -6.58 6.21
N VAL A 145 7.07 -7.50 6.35
CA VAL A 145 7.00 -8.61 7.31
C VAL A 145 6.90 -8.09 8.75
N TYR A 146 7.75 -7.11 9.11
CA TYR A 146 7.70 -6.48 10.44
C TYR A 146 6.33 -5.84 10.71
N LEU A 147 5.83 -5.02 9.79
CA LEU A 147 4.55 -4.33 9.96
C LEU A 147 3.34 -5.28 9.96
N ALA A 148 3.46 -6.47 9.37
CA ALA A 148 2.43 -7.51 9.36
C ALA A 148 2.52 -8.50 10.53
N SER A 149 3.58 -8.44 11.34
CA SER A 149 3.84 -9.36 12.45
C SER A 149 3.26 -8.89 13.79
N ASP A 150 3.29 -9.78 14.78
CA ASP A 150 2.95 -9.47 16.18
C ASP A 150 3.91 -8.43 16.79
N ALA A 151 5.17 -8.41 16.34
CA ALA A 151 6.18 -7.46 16.79
C ALA A 151 5.94 -6.02 16.29
N CYS A 152 4.93 -5.80 15.46
CA CYS A 152 4.59 -4.46 14.97
C CYS A 152 4.07 -3.57 16.09
N GLU A 153 4.87 -2.63 16.54
CA GLU A 153 4.48 -1.59 17.50
C GLU A 153 3.85 -0.36 16.85
N PRO A 154 4.40 0.17 15.73
CA PRO A 154 3.89 1.40 15.13
C PRO A 154 2.49 1.22 14.53
N THR A 155 1.74 2.32 14.56
CA THR A 155 0.51 2.50 13.81
C THR A 155 0.40 3.96 13.38
N HIS A 156 -0.30 4.24 12.28
CA HIS A 156 -0.48 5.60 11.76
C HIS A 156 0.83 6.22 11.22
N GLU A 157 1.77 5.37 10.78
CA GLU A 157 3.09 5.80 10.31
C GLU A 157 3.23 5.61 8.79
N ILE A 158 4.07 6.47 8.20
CA ILE A 158 4.49 6.38 6.81
C ILE A 158 5.97 6.08 6.77
N PHE A 159 6.34 4.94 6.19
CA PHE A 159 7.74 4.54 6.07
C PHE A 159 8.23 4.66 4.64
N GLY A 160 9.23 5.50 4.41
CA GLY A 160 10.04 5.46 3.19
C GLY A 160 10.93 4.21 3.23
N VAL A 161 10.88 3.38 2.19
CA VAL A 161 11.61 2.11 2.13
C VAL A 161 12.39 2.04 0.83
N ALA A 162 13.72 2.08 0.91
CA ALA A 162 14.59 2.09 -0.27
C ALA A 162 15.97 1.53 0.05
N ALA A 163 16.50 0.65 -0.79
CA ALA A 163 17.87 0.12 -0.70
C ALA A 163 18.26 -0.38 0.71
N GLY A 164 17.33 -1.02 1.43
CA GLY A 164 17.54 -1.52 2.81
C GLY A 164 17.47 -0.44 3.89
N ARG A 165 17.18 0.81 3.53
CA ARG A 165 16.96 1.90 4.48
C ARG A 165 15.46 2.04 4.75
N PHE A 166 15.11 2.21 6.02
CA PHE A 166 13.76 2.48 6.51
C PHE A 166 13.75 3.83 7.23
N ALA A 167 12.87 4.73 6.84
CA ALA A 167 12.76 6.07 7.42
C ALA A 167 11.29 6.45 7.63
N ARG A 168 10.98 7.17 8.69
CA ARG A 168 9.69 7.81 8.94
C ARG A 168 9.63 9.17 8.28
#